data_34fc3652f3a624941525c06ed155441a
#
_entry.id   34fc3652f3a624941525c06ed155441a
#
_cell.length_a   1.000
_cell.length_b   1.000
_cell.length_c   1.000
_cell.angle_alpha   90.00
_cell.angle_beta   90.00
_cell.angle_gamma   90.00
#
_symmetry.space_group_name_H-M   'P 1'
#
loop_
_entity.id
_entity.type
_entity.pdbx_description
1 polymer ?
#
loop_
_entity_poly.entity_id
_entity_poly.type
_entity_poly.pdbx_seq_one_letter_code
_entity_poly.pdbx_strand_id
1 'polypeptide(L)'
;MNDPSLETILAQEHQQDLELIRGKLVSETAKMPWTELQRFFANGSTLYVSPKLDLIDVAFSFQRDLADQVKPWLDQSLVAPVSTDQAKVWFDQDSLLWTVVVKPWVLIQLPK
;
A
#
# COMPACT_ATOMS: atom_id res chain seq x y z
N MET A 1 1.06 -3.13 41.43
CA MET A 1 0.87 -1.68 41.27
C MET A 1 1.35 -1.26 39.88
N ASN A 2 0.47 -0.68 39.07
CA ASN A 2 0.87 -0.23 37.74
C ASN A 2 1.78 1.00 37.86
N ASP A 3 2.89 0.96 37.16
CA ASP A 3 3.77 2.10 37.02
C ASP A 3 3.39 2.87 35.75
N PRO A 4 2.78 4.08 35.88
CA PRO A 4 2.40 4.86 34.71
C PRO A 4 3.58 5.21 33.81
N SER A 5 4.78 5.35 34.36
CA SER A 5 5.99 5.64 33.61
C SER A 5 6.35 4.49 32.68
N LEU A 6 6.19 3.25 33.13
CA LEU A 6 6.46 2.07 32.33
C LEU A 6 5.47 1.96 31.18
N GLU A 7 4.18 2.18 31.44
CA GLU A 7 3.17 2.16 30.41
C GLU A 7 3.43 3.23 29.35
N THR A 8 3.83 4.43 29.76
CA THR A 8 4.19 5.52 28.84
C THR A 8 5.39 5.14 27.98
N ILE A 9 6.43 4.55 28.57
CA ILE A 9 7.62 4.12 27.84
C ILE A 9 7.25 3.05 26.80
N LEU A 10 6.46 2.05 27.19
CA LEU A 10 6.02 1.00 26.26
C LEU A 10 5.18 1.56 25.12
N ALA A 11 4.30 2.51 25.40
CA ALA A 11 3.50 3.18 24.38
C ALA A 11 4.36 3.96 23.41
N GLN A 12 5.40 4.66 23.90
CA GLN A 12 6.33 5.41 23.06
C GLN A 12 7.17 4.49 22.19
N GLU A 13 7.64 3.36 22.72
CA GLU A 13 8.39 2.37 21.94
C GLU A 13 7.53 1.80 20.83
N HIS A 14 6.27 1.47 21.11
CA HIS A 14 5.33 0.98 20.10
C HIS A 14 5.10 2.02 19.01
N GLN A 15 4.95 3.29 19.38
CA GLN A 15 4.76 4.38 18.42
C GLN A 15 5.99 4.54 17.53
N GLN A 16 7.19 4.45 18.07
CA GLN A 16 8.43 4.51 17.30
C GLN A 16 8.52 3.36 16.29
N ASP A 17 8.14 2.15 16.69
CA ASP A 17 8.12 0.99 15.81
C ASP A 17 7.16 1.22 14.63
N LEU A 18 5.99 1.78 14.88
CA LEU A 18 5.02 2.10 13.83
C LEU A 18 5.56 3.18 12.89
N GLU A 19 6.24 4.19 13.41
CA GLU A 19 6.87 5.23 12.60
C GLU A 19 7.99 4.68 11.72
N LEU A 20 8.78 3.74 12.24
CA LEU A 20 9.83 3.08 11.46
C LEU A 20 9.25 2.25 10.32
N ILE A 21 8.17 1.52 10.56
CA ILE A 21 7.48 0.75 9.54
C ILE A 21 6.96 1.68 8.44
N ARG A 22 6.30 2.79 8.81
CA ARG A 22 5.82 3.77 7.85
C ARG A 22 6.96 4.40 7.05
N GLY A 23 8.04 4.77 7.72
CA GLY A 23 9.21 5.34 7.07
C GLY A 23 9.83 4.40 6.04
N LYS A 24 9.88 3.12 6.37
CA LYS A 24 10.36 2.10 5.44
C LYS A 24 9.45 1.99 4.21
N LEU A 25 8.14 1.99 4.41
CA LEU A 25 7.17 1.96 3.31
C LEU A 25 7.33 3.17 2.41
N VAL A 26 7.50 4.37 2.99
CA VAL A 26 7.74 5.59 2.21
C VAL A 26 9.01 5.45 1.38
N SER A 27 10.10 4.96 1.97
CA SER A 27 11.37 4.82 1.27
C SER A 27 11.34 3.76 0.16
N GLU A 28 10.48 2.75 0.29
CA GLU A 28 10.31 1.69 -0.70
C GLU A 28 9.29 2.05 -1.79
N THR A 29 8.56 3.15 -1.63
CA THR A 29 7.58 3.61 -2.60
C THR A 29 8.28 4.39 -3.70
N ALA A 30 8.01 4.04 -4.95
CA ALA A 30 8.64 4.68 -6.10
C ALA A 30 7.68 4.71 -7.29
N LYS A 31 7.93 5.65 -8.21
CA LYS A 31 7.26 5.65 -9.50
C LYS A 31 7.93 4.62 -10.40
N MET A 32 7.15 3.71 -10.94
CA MET A 32 7.63 2.65 -11.82
C MET A 32 6.86 2.64 -13.12
N PRO A 33 7.51 2.39 -14.28
CA PRO A 33 6.79 2.24 -15.53
C PRO A 33 5.97 0.96 -15.52
N TRP A 34 4.79 1.01 -16.16
CA TRP A 34 3.90 -0.14 -16.22
C TRP A 34 4.60 -1.38 -16.78
N THR A 35 5.53 -1.19 -17.73
CA THR A 35 6.27 -2.32 -18.32
C THR A 35 7.02 -3.17 -17.30
N GLU A 36 7.47 -2.57 -16.20
CA GLU A 36 8.11 -3.31 -15.11
C GLU A 36 7.10 -3.99 -14.19
N LEU A 37 5.84 -3.60 -14.25
CA LEU A 37 4.78 -4.13 -13.38
C LEU A 37 3.96 -5.23 -14.06
N GLN A 38 4.11 -5.42 -15.37
CA GLN A 38 3.30 -6.34 -16.15
C GLN A 38 3.36 -7.78 -15.64
N ARG A 39 4.52 -8.25 -15.21
CA ARG A 39 4.67 -9.62 -14.69
C ARG A 39 3.86 -9.85 -13.43
N PHE A 40 3.75 -8.83 -12.58
CA PHE A 40 2.95 -8.90 -11.36
C PHE A 40 1.46 -8.87 -11.68
N PHE A 41 1.07 -8.11 -12.69
CA PHE A 41 -0.30 -8.12 -13.20
C PHE A 41 -0.65 -9.52 -13.73
N ALA A 42 0.24 -10.12 -14.50
CA ALA A 42 0.04 -11.47 -15.03
C ALA A 42 -0.12 -12.52 -13.92
N ASN A 43 0.55 -12.33 -12.78
CA ASN A 43 0.43 -13.21 -11.62
C ASN A 43 -0.81 -12.93 -10.77
N GLY A 44 -1.58 -11.89 -11.08
CA GLY A 44 -2.73 -11.49 -10.27
C GLY A 44 -2.37 -10.81 -8.97
N SER A 45 -1.14 -10.28 -8.85
CA SER A 45 -0.62 -9.70 -7.61
C SER A 45 -0.84 -8.19 -7.49
N THR A 46 -1.32 -7.52 -8.54
CA THR A 46 -1.45 -6.06 -8.56
C THR A 46 -2.81 -5.61 -8.05
N LEU A 47 -2.78 -4.66 -7.10
CA LEU A 47 -3.97 -4.00 -6.57
C LEU A 47 -3.89 -2.51 -6.86
N TYR A 48 -4.96 -1.94 -7.38
CA TYR A 48 -5.08 -0.51 -7.63
C TYR A 48 -5.69 0.17 -6.40
N VAL A 49 -5.05 1.25 -5.97
CA VAL A 49 -5.49 2.05 -4.83
C VAL A 49 -6.08 3.35 -5.34
N SER A 50 -7.33 3.63 -4.96
CA SER A 50 -8.02 4.86 -5.33
C SER A 50 -7.21 6.10 -4.91
N PRO A 51 -7.17 7.16 -5.74
CA PRO A 51 -6.52 8.42 -5.35
C PRO A 51 -7.19 9.11 -4.15
N LYS A 52 -8.36 8.65 -3.71
CA LYS A 52 -9.02 9.13 -2.49
C LYS A 52 -8.31 8.64 -1.23
N LEU A 53 -7.49 7.60 -1.33
CA LEU A 53 -6.76 7.01 -0.20
C LEU A 53 -5.30 7.42 -0.25
N ASP A 54 -4.67 7.42 0.91
CA ASP A 54 -3.22 7.56 1.01
C ASP A 54 -2.58 6.19 0.78
N LEU A 55 -1.69 6.09 -0.21
CA LEU A 55 -1.06 4.82 -0.58
C LEU A 55 -0.28 4.20 0.60
N ILE A 56 0.40 5.02 1.39
CA ILE A 56 1.18 4.54 2.53
C ILE A 56 0.27 3.99 3.63
N ASP A 57 -0.88 4.65 3.89
CA ASP A 57 -1.86 4.14 4.85
C ASP A 57 -2.38 2.77 4.43
N VAL A 58 -2.67 2.61 3.15
CA VAL A 58 -3.13 1.32 2.61
C VAL A 58 -2.04 0.27 2.74
N ALA A 59 -0.82 0.59 2.34
CA ALA A 59 0.33 -0.32 2.44
C ALA A 59 0.58 -0.75 3.88
N PHE A 60 0.54 0.20 4.82
CA PHE A 60 0.70 -0.05 6.23
C PHE A 60 -0.35 -1.03 6.75
N SER A 61 -1.62 -0.81 6.37
CA SER A 61 -2.73 -1.67 6.81
C SER A 61 -2.60 -3.09 6.25
N PHE A 62 -2.16 -3.24 5.00
CA PHE A 62 -1.90 -4.56 4.42
C PHE A 62 -0.73 -5.25 5.11
N GLN A 63 0.36 -4.54 5.34
CA GLN A 63 1.56 -5.11 5.96
C GLN A 63 1.29 -5.59 7.38
N ARG A 64 0.41 -4.90 8.11
CA ARG A 64 0.04 -5.23 9.49
C ARG A 64 -1.16 -6.16 9.59
N ASP A 65 -1.70 -6.62 8.47
CA ASP A 65 -2.90 -7.48 8.43
C ASP A 65 -4.09 -6.87 9.18
N LEU A 66 -4.29 -5.57 9.02
CA LEU A 66 -5.40 -4.86 9.67
C LEU A 66 -6.68 -5.06 8.87
N ALA A 67 -7.26 -6.25 8.97
CA ALA A 67 -8.42 -6.67 8.19
C ALA A 67 -9.60 -5.70 8.31
N ASP A 68 -9.84 -5.17 9.51
CA ASP A 68 -10.94 -4.23 9.75
C ASP A 68 -10.75 -2.90 9.03
N GLN A 69 -9.51 -2.52 8.76
CA GLN A 69 -9.18 -1.33 7.97
C GLN A 69 -9.31 -1.60 6.47
N VAL A 70 -8.84 -2.76 6.03
CA VAL A 70 -8.75 -3.12 4.62
C VAL A 70 -10.12 -3.49 4.04
N LYS A 71 -10.93 -4.23 4.78
CA LYS A 71 -12.20 -4.76 4.30
C LYS A 71 -13.14 -3.68 3.73
N PRO A 72 -13.37 -2.55 4.42
CA PRO A 72 -14.22 -1.49 3.85
C PRO A 72 -13.71 -0.96 2.51
N TRP A 73 -12.38 -0.85 2.35
CA TRP A 73 -11.79 -0.39 1.09
C TRP A 73 -12.06 -1.37 -0.04
N LEU A 74 -11.94 -2.67 0.24
CA LEU A 74 -12.25 -3.71 -0.74
C LEU A 74 -13.74 -3.72 -1.09
N ASP A 75 -14.60 -3.62 -0.08
CA ASP A 75 -16.05 -3.62 -0.27
C ASP A 75 -16.53 -2.44 -1.11
N GLN A 76 -15.86 -1.30 -1.00
CA GLN A 76 -16.19 -0.08 -1.74
C GLN A 76 -15.40 0.06 -3.04
N SER A 77 -14.60 -0.94 -3.39
CA SER A 77 -13.73 -0.92 -4.57
C SER A 77 -12.73 0.23 -4.58
N LEU A 78 -12.38 0.74 -3.40
CA LEU A 78 -11.33 1.74 -3.25
C LEU A 78 -9.93 1.11 -3.36
N VAL A 79 -9.84 -0.17 -3.09
CA VAL A 79 -8.69 -1.03 -3.38
C VAL A 79 -9.24 -2.23 -4.13
N ALA A 80 -8.74 -2.50 -5.32
CA ALA A 80 -9.27 -3.55 -6.18
C ALA A 80 -8.17 -4.09 -7.10
N PRO A 81 -8.30 -5.33 -7.59
CA PRO A 81 -7.37 -5.83 -8.59
C PRO A 81 -7.31 -4.91 -9.80
N VAL A 82 -6.10 -4.72 -10.35
CA VAL A 82 -5.93 -3.96 -11.58
C VAL A 82 -6.71 -4.63 -12.70
N SER A 83 -7.53 -3.87 -13.41
CA SER A 83 -8.34 -4.38 -14.50
C SER A 83 -7.53 -4.49 -15.80
N THR A 84 -8.02 -5.31 -16.74
CA THR A 84 -7.44 -5.41 -18.07
C THR A 84 -7.48 -4.07 -18.80
N ASP A 85 -8.57 -3.31 -18.64
CA ASP A 85 -8.69 -1.99 -19.25
C ASP A 85 -7.67 -1.00 -18.72
N GLN A 86 -7.45 -0.99 -17.40
CA GLN A 86 -6.41 -0.17 -16.78
C GLN A 86 -5.01 -0.55 -17.30
N ALA A 87 -4.73 -1.85 -17.36
CA ALA A 87 -3.45 -2.35 -17.84
C ALA A 87 -3.19 -1.91 -19.28
N LYS A 88 -4.22 -1.96 -20.12
CA LYS A 88 -4.11 -1.54 -21.53
C LYS A 88 -3.82 -0.04 -21.66
N VAL A 89 -4.55 0.78 -20.92
CA VAL A 89 -4.33 2.23 -20.91
C VAL A 89 -2.93 2.57 -20.47
N TRP A 90 -2.47 1.96 -19.38
CA TRP A 90 -1.13 2.23 -18.84
C TRP A 90 -0.02 1.76 -19.77
N PHE A 91 -0.23 0.66 -20.45
CA PHE A 91 0.70 0.19 -21.48
C PHE A 91 0.77 1.15 -22.66
N ASP A 92 -0.39 1.54 -23.20
CA ASP A 92 -0.48 2.42 -24.38
C ASP A 92 0.10 3.81 -24.09
N GLN A 93 -0.04 4.30 -22.85
CA GLN A 93 0.42 5.63 -22.45
C GLN A 93 1.82 5.62 -21.86
N ASP A 94 2.46 4.46 -21.73
CA ASP A 94 3.76 4.30 -21.08
C ASP A 94 3.75 4.96 -19.69
N SER A 95 2.72 4.63 -18.90
CA SER A 95 2.45 5.31 -17.64
C SER A 95 3.48 5.00 -16.57
N LEU A 96 3.82 6.03 -15.78
CA LEU A 96 4.56 5.90 -14.52
C LEU A 96 3.55 5.87 -13.38
N LEU A 97 3.71 4.91 -12.47
CA LEU A 97 2.75 4.65 -11.41
C LEU A 97 3.46 4.58 -10.07
N TRP A 98 2.85 5.21 -9.05
CA TRP A 98 3.32 5.02 -7.68
C TRP A 98 3.12 3.56 -7.29
N THR A 99 4.17 2.94 -6.77
CA THR A 99 4.20 1.50 -6.48
C THR A 99 4.88 1.23 -5.15
N VAL A 100 4.28 0.37 -4.35
CA VAL A 100 4.88 -0.16 -3.13
C VAL A 100 4.51 -1.63 -3.00
N VAL A 101 5.49 -2.46 -2.61
CA VAL A 101 5.30 -3.91 -2.46
C VAL A 101 5.01 -4.22 -1.00
N VAL A 102 3.88 -4.88 -0.76
CA VAL A 102 3.50 -5.45 0.55
C VAL A 102 3.14 -6.92 0.31
N LYS A 103 4.13 -7.77 0.31
CA LYS A 103 4.00 -9.17 -0.13
C LYS A 103 2.74 -9.85 0.39
N PRO A 104 1.98 -10.56 -0.44
CA PRO A 104 2.28 -10.88 -1.85
C PRO A 104 1.79 -9.81 -2.85
N TRP A 105 1.34 -8.65 -2.37
CA TRP A 105 0.67 -7.65 -3.18
C TRP A 105 1.61 -6.56 -3.66
N VAL A 106 1.34 -6.07 -4.86
CA VAL A 106 1.97 -4.87 -5.42
C VAL A 106 0.88 -3.81 -5.51
N LEU A 107 0.97 -2.79 -4.66
CA LEU A 107 -0.02 -1.71 -4.61
C LEU A 107 0.36 -0.62 -5.58
N ILE A 108 -0.60 -0.17 -6.38
CA ILE A 108 -0.39 0.77 -7.48
C ILE A 108 -1.39 1.91 -7.34
N GLN A 109 -0.89 3.15 -7.49
CA GLN A 109 -1.74 4.34 -7.48
C GLN A 109 -1.27 5.31 -8.56
N LEU A 110 -2.23 5.94 -9.23
CA LEU A 110 -1.91 6.96 -10.21
C LEU A 110 -1.30 8.17 -9.53
N PRO A 111 -0.23 8.78 -10.09
CA PRO A 111 0.29 10.05 -9.61
C PRO A 111 -0.77 11.15 -9.79
N LYS A 112 -0.82 12.04 -8.82
CA LYS A 112 -1.71 13.22 -8.91
C LYS A 112 -1.06 14.33 -9.71
#